data_f275130234089b3541e369f178216a2a
#
_entry.id   f275130234089b3541e369f178216a2a
#
_cell.length_a   1.000
_cell.length_b   1.000
_cell.length_c   1.000
_cell.angle_alpha   90.00
_cell.angle_beta   90.00
_cell.angle_gamma   90.00
#
_symmetry.space_group_name_H-M   'P 1'
#
loop_
_entity.id
_entity.type
_entity.pdbx_description
1 polymer ?
#
loop_
_entity_poly.entity_id
_entity_poly.type
_entity_poly.pdbx_seq_one_letter_code
_entity_poly.pdbx_strand_id
1 'polypeptide(L)'
;KASLLEGDTFADLTGGFGIDCSFISRNFKQADYVERQTELCELALHNFPLLGLGHIRIHNRDGVAYLQEMLPVDCLFLDPARRDGHGGKTVAISDCEPDISALESLLVDKAKKVMVKLSPMLDMSLALNELKTVRSVHIVAVNNECKELLLILQKEAVSSEISIHCEHIAGNGESQHYTFTLKQEKASACPLTGQVGTYLYEPNVAILKAGAFRSLTQTYPVMKLHLSSHLYTSASLVPDFP
;
A
#
# COMPACT_ATOMS: atom_id res chain seq x y z
N LYS A 1 2.90 7.86 2.06
CA LYS A 1 2.14 7.07 3.04
C LYS A 1 1.37 7.96 4.01
N ALA A 2 2.02 8.80 4.81
CA ALA A 2 1.34 9.67 5.77
C ALA A 2 0.24 10.55 5.13
N SER A 3 0.45 11.04 3.91
CA SER A 3 -0.54 11.87 3.18
C SER A 3 -1.83 11.15 2.79
N LEU A 4 -1.89 9.82 2.93
CA LEU A 4 -3.11 9.05 2.64
C LEU A 4 -4.08 8.98 3.83
N LEU A 5 -3.62 9.34 5.02
CA LEU A 5 -4.39 9.32 6.26
C LEU A 5 -4.48 10.69 6.89
N GLU A 6 -5.69 11.09 7.27
CA GLU A 6 -5.99 12.35 7.94
C GLU A 6 -7.21 12.20 8.86
N GLY A 7 -7.31 13.02 9.89
CA GLY A 7 -8.42 13.01 10.83
C GLY A 7 -8.03 13.59 12.19
N ASP A 8 -8.87 13.37 13.19
CA ASP A 8 -8.62 13.78 14.56
C ASP A 8 -7.93 12.67 15.38
N THR A 9 -8.27 11.42 15.12
CA THR A 9 -7.84 10.26 15.92
C THR A 9 -7.22 9.16 15.06
N PHE A 10 -6.11 8.59 15.52
CA PHE A 10 -5.32 7.59 14.82
C PHE A 10 -4.88 6.47 15.78
N ALA A 11 -4.77 5.23 15.31
CA ALA A 11 -4.08 4.18 16.05
C ALA A 11 -3.22 3.33 15.11
N ASP A 12 -1.97 3.09 15.53
CA ASP A 12 -1.05 2.12 14.95
C ASP A 12 -1.08 0.86 15.82
N LEU A 13 -1.60 -0.24 15.27
CA LEU A 13 -1.79 -1.51 16.00
C LEU A 13 -0.56 -2.43 15.95
N THR A 14 0.48 -2.02 15.24
CA THR A 14 1.72 -2.79 15.00
C THR A 14 2.94 -1.90 15.15
N GLY A 15 3.02 -1.17 16.22
CA GLY A 15 3.91 -0.02 16.44
C GLY A 15 5.37 -0.21 16.08
N GLY A 16 5.97 -1.37 16.40
CA GLY A 16 7.36 -1.69 16.09
C GLY A 16 8.32 -0.61 16.61
N PHE A 17 9.27 -0.17 15.79
CA PHE A 17 10.16 0.94 16.12
C PHE A 17 9.49 2.33 16.10
N GLY A 18 8.19 2.41 15.79
CA GLY A 18 7.44 3.66 15.78
C GLY A 18 7.70 4.56 14.57
N ILE A 19 8.41 4.09 13.54
CA ILE A 19 8.77 4.92 12.38
C ILE A 19 7.51 5.36 11.63
N ASP A 20 6.66 4.44 11.22
CA ASP A 20 5.42 4.75 10.51
C ASP A 20 4.49 5.61 11.37
N CYS A 21 4.31 5.24 12.64
CA CYS A 21 3.54 6.01 13.61
C CYS A 21 4.04 7.46 13.73
N SER A 22 5.36 7.67 13.81
CA SER A 22 5.97 9.00 13.97
C SER A 22 5.69 9.96 12.81
N PHE A 23 5.55 9.44 11.59
CA PHE A 23 5.21 10.26 10.41
C PHE A 23 3.71 10.42 10.23
N ILE A 24 2.92 9.36 10.42
CA ILE A 24 1.48 9.37 10.21
C ILE A 24 0.77 10.23 11.28
N SER A 25 1.15 10.08 12.55
CA SER A 25 0.53 10.77 13.69
C SER A 25 0.54 12.29 13.58
N ARG A 26 1.46 12.87 12.80
CA ARG A 26 1.55 14.33 12.58
C ARG A 26 0.29 14.94 11.93
N ASN A 27 -0.52 14.12 11.27
CA ASN A 27 -1.77 14.53 10.64
C ASN A 27 -2.97 14.42 11.59
N PHE A 28 -2.75 14.09 12.88
CA PHE A 28 -3.82 13.81 13.84
C PHE A 28 -3.62 14.58 15.14
N LYS A 29 -4.74 14.88 15.83
CA LYS A 29 -4.71 15.53 17.15
C LYS A 29 -4.36 14.55 18.27
N GLN A 30 -4.75 13.28 18.11
CA GLN A 30 -4.50 12.21 19.06
C GLN A 30 -4.07 10.95 18.31
N ALA A 31 -3.06 10.27 18.84
CA ALA A 31 -2.58 9.04 18.27
C ALA A 31 -2.33 8.00 19.36
N ASP A 32 -2.64 6.75 19.06
CA ASP A 32 -2.33 5.60 19.88
C ASP A 32 -1.27 4.74 19.15
N TYR A 33 -0.18 4.48 19.83
CA TYR A 33 0.87 3.53 19.42
C TYR A 33 0.70 2.27 20.27
N VAL A 34 0.49 1.13 19.61
CA VAL A 34 0.26 -0.15 20.28
C VAL A 34 1.34 -1.16 19.85
N GLU A 35 2.08 -1.67 20.83
CA GLU A 35 3.17 -2.61 20.60
C GLU A 35 3.25 -3.62 21.77
N ARG A 36 3.44 -4.90 21.43
CA ARG A 36 3.48 -5.98 22.43
C ARG A 36 4.84 -6.13 23.12
N GLN A 37 5.92 -5.70 22.46
CA GLN A 37 7.27 -5.81 22.97
C GLN A 37 7.59 -4.62 23.87
N THR A 38 7.86 -4.89 25.15
CA THR A 38 8.12 -3.85 26.15
C THR A 38 9.31 -2.96 25.80
N GLU A 39 10.39 -3.56 25.28
CA GLU A 39 11.60 -2.84 24.91
C GLU A 39 11.33 -1.80 23.80
N LEU A 40 10.45 -2.12 22.84
CA LEU A 40 10.07 -1.18 21.78
C LEU A 40 9.18 -0.06 22.32
N CYS A 41 8.31 -0.37 23.28
CA CYS A 41 7.52 0.65 23.99
C CYS A 41 8.40 1.61 24.79
N GLU A 42 9.45 1.12 25.46
CA GLU A 42 10.43 1.95 26.19
C GLU A 42 11.19 2.88 25.23
N LEU A 43 11.61 2.38 24.06
CA LEU A 43 12.23 3.20 23.01
C LEU A 43 11.27 4.28 22.51
N ALA A 44 10.01 3.93 22.27
CA ALA A 44 8.98 4.87 21.83
C ALA A 44 8.72 5.97 22.88
N LEU A 45 8.63 5.60 24.17
CA LEU A 45 8.48 6.53 25.30
C LEU A 45 9.62 7.55 25.37
N HIS A 46 10.84 7.12 25.05
CA HIS A 46 11.99 8.02 24.98
C HIS A 46 11.98 8.90 23.72
N ASN A 47 11.74 8.29 22.56
CA ASN A 47 11.94 8.95 21.28
C ASN A 47 10.81 9.92 20.88
N PHE A 48 9.53 9.59 21.12
CA PHE A 48 8.43 10.42 20.66
C PHE A 48 8.44 11.83 21.26
N PRO A 49 8.70 12.05 22.56
CA PRO A 49 8.85 13.40 23.10
C PRO A 49 9.99 14.18 22.44
N LEU A 50 11.15 13.55 22.18
CA LEU A 50 12.29 14.18 21.53
C LEU A 50 11.99 14.60 20.08
N LEU A 51 11.09 13.87 19.42
CA LEU A 51 10.62 14.17 18.07
C LEU A 51 9.45 15.17 18.03
N GLY A 52 9.04 15.72 19.20
CA GLY A 52 7.90 16.62 19.31
C GLY A 52 6.54 15.93 19.15
N LEU A 53 6.46 14.62 19.40
CA LEU A 53 5.28 13.78 19.21
C LEU A 53 4.60 13.41 20.55
N GLY A 54 4.57 14.33 21.50
CA GLY A 54 3.98 14.13 22.82
C GLY A 54 2.47 13.86 22.84
N HIS A 55 1.79 13.97 21.71
CA HIS A 55 0.37 13.65 21.54
C HIS A 55 0.13 12.14 21.29
N ILE A 56 1.19 11.33 21.15
CA ILE A 56 1.10 9.88 20.98
C ILE A 56 1.02 9.21 22.35
N ARG A 57 -0.03 8.44 22.59
CA ARG A 57 -0.18 7.58 23.75
C ARG A 57 0.39 6.19 23.43
N ILE A 58 1.20 5.67 24.34
CA ILE A 58 1.87 4.36 24.15
C ILE A 58 1.15 3.30 24.97
N HIS A 59 0.82 2.19 24.33
CA HIS A 59 0.15 1.05 24.89
C HIS A 59 1.00 -0.21 24.70
N ASN A 60 1.56 -0.74 25.80
CA ASN A 60 2.29 -2.01 25.78
C ASN A 60 1.27 -3.16 25.83
N ARG A 61 0.69 -3.50 24.68
CA ARG A 61 -0.37 -4.49 24.54
C ARG A 61 -0.31 -5.19 23.19
N ASP A 62 -0.96 -6.35 23.12
CA ASP A 62 -1.26 -6.99 21.83
C ASP A 62 -2.24 -6.12 21.01
N GLY A 63 -1.93 -5.91 19.73
CA GLY A 63 -2.70 -5.04 18.84
C GLY A 63 -4.12 -5.53 18.58
N VAL A 64 -4.34 -6.85 18.51
CA VAL A 64 -5.68 -7.44 18.31
C VAL A 64 -6.53 -7.29 19.56
N ALA A 65 -5.94 -7.55 20.74
CA ALA A 65 -6.62 -7.36 22.00
C ALA A 65 -6.99 -5.87 22.22
N TYR A 66 -6.09 -4.96 21.86
CA TYR A 66 -6.39 -3.53 21.91
C TYR A 66 -7.52 -3.14 20.95
N LEU A 67 -7.50 -3.63 19.69
CA LEU A 67 -8.54 -3.39 18.69
C LEU A 67 -9.94 -3.78 19.18
N GLN A 68 -10.05 -4.89 19.90
CA GLN A 68 -11.34 -5.38 20.43
C GLN A 68 -11.95 -4.40 21.43
N GLU A 69 -11.14 -3.79 22.29
CA GLU A 69 -11.57 -2.94 23.41
C GLU A 69 -11.62 -1.45 23.06
N MET A 70 -10.81 -0.98 22.08
CA MET A 70 -10.69 0.44 21.75
C MET A 70 -12.00 1.05 21.26
N LEU A 71 -12.16 2.34 21.48
CA LEU A 71 -13.21 3.15 20.84
C LEU A 71 -12.88 3.36 19.36
N PRO A 72 -13.90 3.56 18.50
CA PRO A 72 -13.69 3.88 17.10
C PRO A 72 -12.82 5.13 16.90
N VAL A 73 -11.97 5.09 15.88
CA VAL A 73 -11.06 6.18 15.47
C VAL A 73 -11.30 6.58 14.02
N ASP A 74 -10.69 7.70 13.58
CA ASP A 74 -10.77 8.08 12.18
C ASP A 74 -9.94 7.17 11.30
N CYS A 75 -8.70 6.85 11.74
CA CYS A 75 -7.79 6.01 10.96
C CYS A 75 -7.08 4.96 11.81
N LEU A 76 -6.91 3.77 11.20
CA LEU A 76 -6.06 2.69 11.71
C LEU A 76 -4.91 2.43 10.74
N PHE A 77 -3.77 2.03 11.29
CA PHE A 77 -2.63 1.53 10.54
C PHE A 77 -2.19 0.17 11.08
N LEU A 78 -1.82 -0.74 10.16
CA LEU A 78 -1.24 -2.04 10.47
C LEU A 78 -0.12 -2.37 9.49
N ASP A 79 1.00 -2.87 10.01
CA ASP A 79 2.10 -3.49 9.27
C ASP A 79 2.28 -4.92 9.77
N PRO A 80 1.42 -5.86 9.35
CA PRO A 80 1.45 -7.22 9.86
C PRO A 80 2.76 -7.91 9.48
N ALA A 81 3.38 -8.57 10.47
CA ALA A 81 4.57 -9.36 10.26
C ALA A 81 4.25 -10.65 9.49
N ARG A 82 5.24 -11.20 8.79
CA ARG A 82 5.11 -12.54 8.20
C ARG A 82 5.22 -13.58 9.30
N ARG A 83 4.42 -14.64 9.22
CA ARG A 83 4.59 -15.82 10.07
C ARG A 83 5.75 -16.65 9.52
N ASP A 84 6.92 -16.56 10.14
CA ASP A 84 8.12 -17.33 9.75
C ASP A 84 8.05 -18.78 10.27
N GLY A 85 6.96 -19.50 9.98
CA GLY A 85 6.80 -20.85 10.49
C GLY A 85 7.64 -21.94 9.80
N HIS A 86 7.97 -21.81 8.52
CA HIS A 86 8.65 -22.88 7.75
C HIS A 86 9.38 -22.41 6.49
N GLY A 87 10.00 -21.24 6.46
CA GLY A 87 10.88 -20.83 5.33
C GLY A 87 10.22 -20.78 3.95
N GLY A 88 8.89 -20.83 3.87
CA GLY A 88 8.12 -20.72 2.64
C GLY A 88 7.99 -19.27 2.19
N LYS A 89 7.83 -19.03 0.90
CA LYS A 89 7.45 -17.73 0.37
C LYS A 89 6.01 -17.44 0.82
N THR A 90 5.82 -16.54 1.77
CA THR A 90 4.49 -16.05 2.16
C THR A 90 3.88 -15.31 0.96
N VAL A 91 2.74 -15.78 0.49
CA VAL A 91 2.08 -15.25 -0.71
C VAL A 91 0.69 -14.72 -0.39
N ALA A 92 0.04 -15.24 0.67
CA ALA A 92 -1.32 -14.90 1.09
C ALA A 92 -1.34 -13.92 2.27
N ILE A 93 -2.41 -13.13 2.38
CA ILE A 93 -2.59 -12.16 3.49
C ILE A 93 -2.91 -12.89 4.80
N SER A 94 -3.55 -14.05 4.71
CA SER A 94 -3.84 -14.95 5.85
C SER A 94 -2.59 -15.54 6.51
N ASP A 95 -1.43 -15.50 5.82
CA ASP A 95 -0.14 -15.93 6.37
C ASP A 95 0.55 -14.84 7.22
N CYS A 96 -0.05 -13.68 7.33
CA CYS A 96 0.46 -12.56 8.12
C CYS A 96 -0.02 -12.63 9.59
N GLU A 97 0.69 -11.96 10.48
CA GLU A 97 0.31 -11.77 11.88
C GLU A 97 0.33 -10.28 12.25
N PRO A 98 -0.82 -9.70 12.61
CA PRO A 98 -2.15 -10.34 12.67
C PRO A 98 -2.71 -10.71 11.29
N ASP A 99 -3.62 -11.71 11.25
CA ASP A 99 -4.36 -12.10 10.05
C ASP A 99 -5.42 -11.04 9.73
N ILE A 100 -5.14 -10.23 8.72
CA ILE A 100 -6.00 -9.12 8.32
C ILE A 100 -7.33 -9.61 7.76
N SER A 101 -7.35 -10.76 7.08
CA SER A 101 -8.57 -11.31 6.49
C SER A 101 -9.59 -11.71 7.57
N ALA A 102 -9.12 -12.30 8.66
CA ALA A 102 -9.95 -12.63 9.81
C ALA A 102 -10.43 -11.40 10.60
N LEU A 103 -9.66 -10.31 10.57
CA LEU A 103 -9.95 -9.07 11.30
C LEU A 103 -10.69 -8.01 10.49
N GLU A 104 -10.86 -8.19 9.18
CA GLU A 104 -11.35 -7.18 8.25
C GLU A 104 -12.62 -6.47 8.74
N SER A 105 -13.64 -7.24 9.15
CA SER A 105 -14.91 -6.69 9.61
C SER A 105 -14.72 -5.81 10.85
N LEU A 106 -13.93 -6.26 11.81
CA LEU A 106 -13.67 -5.51 13.05
C LEU A 106 -12.88 -4.24 12.78
N LEU A 107 -11.88 -4.31 11.88
CA LEU A 107 -11.07 -3.15 11.50
C LEU A 107 -11.92 -2.02 10.92
N VAL A 108 -12.80 -2.34 9.95
CA VAL A 108 -13.66 -1.32 9.32
C VAL A 108 -14.83 -0.89 10.19
N ASP A 109 -15.17 -1.64 11.25
CA ASP A 109 -16.13 -1.21 12.26
C ASP A 109 -15.50 -0.25 13.27
N LYS A 110 -14.18 -0.35 13.50
CA LYS A 110 -13.42 0.48 14.44
C LYS A 110 -12.78 1.71 13.82
N ALA A 111 -12.74 1.83 12.48
CA ALA A 111 -12.20 3.02 11.82
C ALA A 111 -12.90 3.36 10.52
N LYS A 112 -12.96 4.66 10.21
CA LYS A 112 -13.47 5.17 8.93
C LYS A 112 -12.55 4.77 7.77
N LYS A 113 -11.23 4.72 8.03
CA LYS A 113 -10.21 4.33 7.06
C LYS A 113 -9.15 3.46 7.75
N VAL A 114 -8.84 2.33 7.14
CA VAL A 114 -7.77 1.43 7.59
C VAL A 114 -6.70 1.34 6.51
N MET A 115 -5.45 1.59 6.87
CA MET A 115 -4.30 1.35 5.99
C MET A 115 -3.56 0.10 6.45
N VAL A 116 -3.44 -0.86 5.56
CA VAL A 116 -2.62 -2.06 5.78
C VAL A 116 -1.39 -1.99 4.89
N LYS A 117 -0.21 -2.00 5.50
CA LYS A 117 1.07 -2.05 4.79
C LYS A 117 1.50 -3.51 4.64
N LEU A 118 1.76 -3.92 3.42
CA LEU A 118 2.16 -5.28 3.08
C LEU A 118 3.52 -5.28 2.38
N SER A 119 4.21 -6.40 2.50
CA SER A 119 5.42 -6.63 1.73
C SER A 119 5.14 -6.60 0.22
N PRO A 120 6.01 -6.00 -0.60
CA PRO A 120 5.89 -6.05 -2.05
C PRO A 120 6.00 -7.45 -2.65
N MET A 121 6.44 -8.45 -1.87
CA MET A 121 6.46 -9.86 -2.29
C MET A 121 5.07 -10.50 -2.32
N LEU A 122 4.09 -9.93 -1.62
CA LEU A 122 2.73 -10.44 -1.54
C LEU A 122 2.00 -10.24 -2.87
N ASP A 123 1.19 -11.22 -3.29
CA ASP A 123 0.39 -11.12 -4.51
C ASP A 123 -0.82 -10.21 -4.27
N MET A 124 -0.86 -9.09 -4.98
CA MET A 124 -1.96 -8.14 -4.90
C MET A 124 -3.31 -8.76 -5.27
N SER A 125 -3.33 -9.63 -6.28
CA SER A 125 -4.58 -10.25 -6.74
C SER A 125 -5.16 -11.20 -5.70
N LEU A 126 -4.30 -11.94 -5.00
CA LEU A 126 -4.73 -12.81 -3.89
C LEU A 126 -5.28 -11.96 -2.74
N ALA A 127 -4.58 -10.89 -2.33
CA ALA A 127 -5.05 -9.99 -1.29
C ALA A 127 -6.43 -9.40 -1.61
N LEU A 128 -6.65 -8.97 -2.86
CA LEU A 128 -7.94 -8.43 -3.33
C LEU A 128 -9.06 -9.48 -3.44
N ASN A 129 -8.72 -10.77 -3.55
CA ASN A 129 -9.69 -11.86 -3.50
C ASN A 129 -10.11 -12.19 -2.06
N GLU A 130 -9.17 -12.09 -1.11
CA GLU A 130 -9.41 -12.40 0.30
C GLU A 130 -10.16 -11.27 1.02
N LEU A 131 -9.83 -9.99 0.73
CA LEU A 131 -10.44 -8.81 1.36
C LEU A 131 -11.60 -8.25 0.53
N LYS A 132 -12.67 -7.81 1.20
CA LYS A 132 -13.91 -7.32 0.57
C LYS A 132 -14.09 -5.80 0.66
N THR A 133 -13.39 -5.14 1.59
CA THR A 133 -13.57 -3.72 1.89
C THR A 133 -12.46 -2.84 1.31
N VAL A 134 -11.59 -3.39 0.46
CA VAL A 134 -10.50 -2.63 -0.18
C VAL A 134 -11.08 -1.57 -1.12
N ARG A 135 -10.71 -0.32 -0.87
CA ARG A 135 -11.09 0.86 -1.66
C ARG A 135 -10.03 1.24 -2.68
N SER A 136 -8.78 1.23 -2.25
CA SER A 136 -7.65 1.51 -3.13
C SER A 136 -6.41 0.73 -2.73
N VAL A 137 -5.53 0.55 -3.72
CA VAL A 137 -4.20 -0.05 -3.56
C VAL A 137 -3.17 0.99 -3.98
N HIS A 138 -2.12 1.17 -3.17
CA HIS A 138 -0.99 2.02 -3.51
C HIS A 138 0.28 1.18 -3.54
N ILE A 139 0.95 1.18 -4.68
CA ILE A 139 2.22 0.50 -4.90
C ILE A 139 3.31 1.56 -4.91
N VAL A 140 4.18 1.53 -3.93
CA VAL A 140 5.24 2.53 -3.77
C VAL A 140 6.58 1.93 -4.14
N ALA A 141 7.22 2.51 -5.14
CA ALA A 141 8.58 2.20 -5.55
C ALA A 141 9.51 3.40 -5.31
N VAL A 142 10.73 3.12 -4.91
CA VAL A 142 11.79 4.12 -4.74
C VAL A 142 13.03 3.64 -5.50
N ASN A 143 13.59 4.48 -6.35
CA ASN A 143 14.74 4.13 -7.20
C ASN A 143 14.52 2.83 -7.99
N ASN A 144 13.35 2.69 -8.58
CA ASN A 144 12.93 1.52 -9.34
C ASN A 144 12.97 0.19 -8.53
N GLU A 145 12.78 0.25 -7.22
CA GLU A 145 12.59 -0.91 -6.35
C GLU A 145 11.25 -0.78 -5.61
N CYS A 146 10.37 -1.77 -5.76
CA CYS A 146 9.08 -1.78 -5.08
C CYS A 146 9.30 -1.97 -3.56
N LYS A 147 8.91 -0.97 -2.77
CA LYS A 147 9.14 -0.95 -1.32
C LYS A 147 7.92 -1.36 -0.51
N GLU A 148 6.73 -0.92 -0.91
CA GLU A 148 5.52 -1.11 -0.12
C GLU A 148 4.31 -1.37 -1.02
N LEU A 149 3.42 -2.21 -0.53
CA LEU A 149 2.06 -2.40 -1.02
C LEU A 149 1.11 -1.94 0.09
N LEU A 150 0.36 -0.85 -0.15
CA LEU A 150 -0.57 -0.29 0.83
C LEU A 150 -2.00 -0.57 0.37
N LEU A 151 -2.81 -1.15 1.23
CA LEU A 151 -4.24 -1.35 1.02
C LEU A 151 -5.02 -0.35 1.88
N ILE A 152 -5.97 0.35 1.29
CA ILE A 152 -6.91 1.20 2.02
C ILE A 152 -8.26 0.50 2.08
N LEU A 153 -8.72 0.19 3.29
CA LEU A 153 -9.99 -0.45 3.55
C LEU A 153 -10.98 0.56 4.12
N GLN A 154 -12.25 0.47 3.70
CA GLN A 154 -13.36 1.30 4.18
C GLN A 154 -14.68 0.53 4.14
N LYS A 155 -15.54 0.70 5.16
CA LYS A 155 -16.80 -0.03 5.30
C LYS A 155 -17.75 0.14 4.10
N GLU A 156 -17.76 1.32 3.48
CA GLU A 156 -18.70 1.67 2.40
C GLU A 156 -18.18 1.35 0.99
N ALA A 157 -17.18 0.50 0.86
CA ALA A 157 -16.54 0.18 -0.42
C ALA A 157 -17.42 -0.61 -1.41
N VAL A 158 -18.62 -1.00 -1.04
CA VAL A 158 -19.47 -2.01 -1.71
C VAL A 158 -19.89 -1.69 -3.16
N SER A 159 -19.72 -0.48 -3.66
CA SER A 159 -20.19 -0.14 -5.02
C SER A 159 -19.17 0.52 -5.94
N SER A 160 -17.96 0.78 -5.47
CA SER A 160 -16.96 1.50 -6.25
C SER A 160 -15.84 0.59 -6.72
N GLU A 161 -15.37 0.82 -7.94
CA GLU A 161 -14.21 0.15 -8.49
C GLU A 161 -12.98 0.40 -7.61
N ILE A 162 -12.18 -0.64 -7.36
CA ILE A 162 -10.90 -0.51 -6.66
C ILE A 162 -9.94 0.28 -7.56
N SER A 163 -9.45 1.42 -7.07
CA SER A 163 -8.41 2.19 -7.74
C SER A 163 -7.01 1.70 -7.35
N ILE A 164 -6.13 1.59 -8.35
CA ILE A 164 -4.75 1.18 -8.16
C ILE A 164 -3.85 2.35 -8.51
N HIS A 165 -3.02 2.76 -7.55
CA HIS A 165 -2.12 3.90 -7.65
C HIS A 165 -0.69 3.38 -7.66
N CYS A 166 0.04 3.66 -8.72
CA CYS A 166 1.46 3.35 -8.87
C CYS A 166 2.25 4.62 -8.62
N GLU A 167 3.11 4.60 -7.62
CA GLU A 167 3.93 5.72 -7.16
C GLU A 167 5.40 5.32 -7.31
N HIS A 168 6.13 6.01 -8.18
CA HIS A 168 7.56 5.81 -8.32
C HIS A 168 8.29 7.11 -7.96
N ILE A 169 9.17 7.04 -6.95
CA ILE A 169 9.99 8.15 -6.45
C ILE A 169 11.42 7.91 -6.88
N ALA A 170 11.94 8.76 -7.74
CA ALA A 170 13.33 8.70 -8.17
C ALA A 170 14.28 9.31 -7.12
N GLY A 171 15.55 8.98 -7.18
CA GLY A 171 16.57 9.45 -6.23
C GLY A 171 16.81 10.96 -6.26
N ASN A 172 16.43 11.65 -7.33
CA ASN A 172 16.45 13.11 -7.45
C ASN A 172 15.20 13.78 -6.83
N GLY A 173 14.27 13.00 -6.27
CA GLY A 173 13.02 13.47 -5.67
C GLY A 173 11.86 13.67 -6.66
N GLU A 174 12.06 13.43 -7.94
CA GLU A 174 10.97 13.42 -8.92
C GLU A 174 10.06 12.22 -8.68
N SER A 175 8.75 12.41 -8.88
CA SER A 175 7.75 11.36 -8.70
C SER A 175 6.96 11.16 -9.99
N GLN A 176 6.78 9.90 -10.36
CA GLN A 176 5.88 9.48 -11.43
C GLN A 176 4.66 8.81 -10.81
N HIS A 177 3.47 9.14 -11.33
CA HIS A 177 2.20 8.64 -10.84
C HIS A 177 1.40 8.05 -11.98
N TYR A 178 0.83 6.89 -11.76
CA TYR A 178 -0.11 6.28 -12.68
C TYR A 178 -1.27 5.66 -11.92
N THR A 179 -2.51 5.93 -12.34
CA THR A 179 -3.71 5.41 -11.68
C THR A 179 -4.61 4.73 -12.70
N PHE A 180 -5.12 3.56 -12.35
CA PHE A 180 -6.07 2.80 -13.16
C PHE A 180 -6.99 1.96 -12.27
N THR A 181 -7.97 1.28 -12.87
CA THR A 181 -8.79 0.27 -12.20
C THR A 181 -8.60 -1.11 -12.85
N LEU A 182 -8.85 -2.19 -12.11
CA LEU A 182 -8.79 -3.54 -12.67
C LEU A 182 -9.77 -3.72 -13.83
N LYS A 183 -10.91 -3.03 -13.81
CA LYS A 183 -11.89 -3.04 -14.89
C LYS A 183 -11.35 -2.35 -16.14
N GLN A 184 -10.71 -1.19 -15.98
CA GLN A 184 -10.03 -0.50 -17.09
C GLN A 184 -8.95 -1.40 -17.70
N GLU A 185 -8.09 -2.01 -16.88
CA GLU A 185 -7.04 -2.92 -17.38
C GLU A 185 -7.62 -4.07 -18.19
N LYS A 186 -8.69 -4.72 -17.69
CA LYS A 186 -9.35 -5.83 -18.37
C LYS A 186 -10.07 -5.41 -19.67
N ALA A 187 -10.68 -4.21 -19.69
CA ALA A 187 -11.43 -3.70 -20.82
C ALA A 187 -10.53 -3.05 -21.89
N SER A 188 -9.32 -2.65 -21.55
CA SER A 188 -8.42 -1.95 -22.46
C SER A 188 -7.96 -2.83 -23.60
N ALA A 189 -8.08 -2.32 -24.84
CA ALA A 189 -7.41 -2.90 -25.99
C ALA A 189 -5.90 -2.72 -25.82
N CYS A 190 -5.12 -3.69 -26.30
CA CYS A 190 -3.67 -3.61 -26.25
C CYS A 190 -3.12 -3.74 -27.69
N PRO A 191 -2.83 -2.63 -28.38
CA PRO A 191 -2.26 -2.70 -29.71
C PRO A 191 -0.88 -3.34 -29.66
N LEU A 192 -0.68 -4.35 -30.50
CA LEU A 192 0.58 -5.09 -30.62
C LEU A 192 1.31 -4.71 -31.90
N THR A 193 2.65 -4.78 -31.86
CA THR A 193 3.48 -4.66 -33.05
C THR A 193 4.64 -5.66 -32.97
N GLY A 194 4.93 -6.32 -34.10
CA GLY A 194 6.11 -7.20 -34.21
C GLY A 194 7.39 -6.43 -34.53
N GLN A 195 7.34 -5.10 -34.66
CA GLN A 195 8.49 -4.26 -35.05
C GLN A 195 8.80 -3.26 -33.97
N VAL A 196 10.07 -3.08 -33.67
CA VAL A 196 10.57 -2.05 -32.76
C VAL A 196 10.64 -0.73 -33.53
N GLY A 197 9.98 0.31 -33.02
CA GLY A 197 10.07 1.68 -33.54
C GLY A 197 11.35 2.39 -33.09
N THR A 198 11.35 3.72 -33.23
CA THR A 198 12.52 4.55 -32.86
C THR A 198 12.82 4.52 -31.36
N TYR A 199 11.79 4.39 -30.52
CA TYR A 199 11.90 4.42 -29.08
C TYR A 199 11.38 3.11 -28.48
N LEU A 200 12.11 2.61 -27.48
CA LEU A 200 11.76 1.43 -26.70
C LEU A 200 11.55 1.84 -25.24
N TYR A 201 10.48 1.31 -24.60
CA TYR A 201 10.11 1.64 -23.25
C TYR A 201 9.90 0.37 -22.43
N GLU A 202 10.33 0.43 -21.17
CA GLU A 202 10.01 -0.53 -20.12
C GLU A 202 9.36 0.24 -18.95
N PRO A 203 8.16 -0.13 -18.48
CA PRO A 203 7.53 0.53 -17.36
C PRO A 203 8.33 0.36 -16.08
N ASN A 204 8.24 1.33 -15.17
CA ASN A 204 8.84 1.21 -13.85
C ASN A 204 8.23 0.06 -13.03
N VAL A 205 8.92 -0.36 -11.96
CA VAL A 205 8.53 -1.54 -11.18
C VAL A 205 7.19 -1.40 -10.47
N ALA A 206 6.69 -0.18 -10.18
CA ALA A 206 5.36 0.00 -9.60
C ALA A 206 4.27 -0.41 -10.59
N ILE A 207 4.42 -0.03 -11.86
CA ILE A 207 3.56 -0.44 -12.96
C ILE A 207 3.63 -1.96 -13.20
N LEU A 208 4.85 -2.52 -13.22
CA LEU A 208 5.06 -3.95 -13.41
C LEU A 208 4.38 -4.74 -12.28
N LYS A 209 4.54 -4.30 -11.04
CA LYS A 209 3.89 -4.91 -9.86
C LYS A 209 2.37 -4.80 -9.90
N ALA A 210 1.84 -3.68 -10.38
CA ALA A 210 0.40 -3.44 -10.51
C ALA A 210 -0.25 -4.28 -11.63
N GLY A 211 0.52 -4.72 -12.62
CA GLY A 211 -0.01 -5.41 -13.79
C GLY A 211 -0.75 -4.49 -14.78
N ALA A 212 -0.42 -3.21 -14.84
CA ALA A 212 -1.03 -2.22 -15.72
C ALA A 212 -0.44 -2.29 -17.14
N PHE A 213 -0.71 -3.37 -17.86
CA PHE A 213 -0.04 -3.63 -19.15
C PHE A 213 -0.83 -3.17 -20.37
N ARG A 214 -2.16 -3.16 -20.28
CA ARG A 214 -3.04 -2.75 -21.37
C ARG A 214 -3.45 -1.30 -21.25
N SER A 215 -3.79 -0.88 -20.04
CA SER A 215 -4.22 0.49 -19.75
C SER A 215 -3.16 1.53 -20.09
N LEU A 216 -1.87 1.20 -20.01
CA LEU A 216 -0.77 2.06 -20.47
C LEU A 216 -0.93 2.47 -21.92
N THR A 217 -1.34 1.56 -22.81
CA THR A 217 -1.51 1.86 -24.24
C THR A 217 -2.74 2.72 -24.54
N GLN A 218 -3.62 2.93 -23.57
CA GLN A 218 -4.75 3.86 -23.67
C GLN A 218 -4.35 5.28 -23.24
N THR A 219 -3.35 5.36 -22.35
CA THR A 219 -2.86 6.65 -21.81
C THR A 219 -1.71 7.21 -22.62
N TYR A 220 -0.83 6.34 -23.10
CA TYR A 220 0.37 6.71 -23.84
C TYR A 220 0.31 6.19 -25.27
N PRO A 221 0.79 6.97 -26.27
CA PRO A 221 0.80 6.58 -27.69
C PRO A 221 1.91 5.55 -27.98
N VAL A 222 1.81 4.40 -27.37
CA VAL A 222 2.76 3.28 -27.49
C VAL A 222 2.06 2.00 -27.93
N MET A 223 2.79 1.10 -28.56
CA MET A 223 2.35 -0.25 -28.88
C MET A 223 3.19 -1.27 -28.11
N LYS A 224 2.55 -2.34 -27.65
CA LYS A 224 3.25 -3.41 -26.96
C LYS A 224 3.90 -4.36 -27.97
N LEU A 225 5.14 -4.80 -27.71
CA LEU A 225 5.85 -5.66 -28.65
C LEU A 225 5.27 -7.07 -28.74
N HIS A 226 4.84 -7.63 -27.61
CA HIS A 226 4.26 -8.97 -27.55
C HIS A 226 3.37 -9.14 -26.31
N LEU A 227 2.39 -10.03 -26.35
CA LEU A 227 1.49 -10.29 -25.24
C LEU A 227 2.23 -10.63 -23.92
N SER A 228 3.29 -11.44 -24.03
CA SER A 228 4.10 -11.90 -22.89
C SER A 228 5.30 -10.99 -22.59
N SER A 229 5.50 -9.89 -23.33
CA SER A 229 6.55 -8.91 -23.07
C SER A 229 6.02 -7.76 -22.26
N HIS A 230 6.86 -7.07 -21.50
CA HIS A 230 6.54 -5.80 -20.84
C HIS A 230 7.19 -4.60 -21.56
N LEU A 231 7.67 -4.83 -22.78
CA LEU A 231 8.28 -3.78 -23.60
C LEU A 231 7.25 -3.15 -24.54
N TYR A 232 7.38 -1.82 -24.68
CA TYR A 232 6.55 -0.99 -25.53
C TYR A 232 7.44 -0.18 -26.50
N THR A 233 6.85 0.26 -27.60
CA THR A 233 7.58 1.02 -28.59
C THR A 233 6.72 2.11 -29.21
N SER A 234 7.37 3.16 -29.73
CA SER A 234 6.74 4.22 -30.52
C SER A 234 7.69 4.75 -31.61
N ALA A 235 7.13 5.42 -32.61
CA ALA A 235 7.90 6.13 -33.63
C ALA A 235 8.43 7.48 -33.12
N SER A 236 7.74 8.11 -32.17
CA SER A 236 8.07 9.40 -31.56
C SER A 236 8.35 9.27 -30.09
N LEU A 237 9.18 10.18 -29.54
CA LEU A 237 9.40 10.20 -28.08
C LEU A 237 8.08 10.43 -27.34
N VAL A 238 7.82 9.59 -26.35
CA VAL A 238 6.70 9.73 -25.42
C VAL A 238 7.28 10.24 -24.11
N PRO A 239 7.22 11.54 -23.84
CA PRO A 239 7.66 12.08 -22.57
C PRO A 239 6.79 11.52 -21.44
N ASP A 240 7.33 11.45 -20.23
CA ASP A 240 6.63 11.03 -19.01
C ASP A 240 6.06 9.60 -19.04
N PHE A 241 6.52 8.74 -19.96
CA PHE A 241 6.19 7.32 -19.88
C PHE A 241 6.72 6.75 -18.55
N PRO A 242 5.85 6.12 -17.75
CA PRO A 242 6.18 5.73 -16.39
C PRO A 242 7.14 4.53 -16.27
#